data_ade71a51c2d69875fa6d9f0a0e8f9d88
#
_entry.id   ade71a51c2d69875fa6d9f0a0e8f9d88
#
_cell.length_a   1.000
_cell.length_b   1.000
_cell.length_c   1.000
_cell.angle_alpha   90.00
_cell.angle_beta   90.00
_cell.angle_gamma   90.00
#
_symmetry.space_group_name_H-M   'P 1'
#
loop_
_entity.id
_entity.type
_entity.pdbx_description
1 polymer ?
#
loop_
_entity_poly.entity_id
_entity_poly.type
_entity_poly.pdbx_seq_one_letter_code
_entity_poly.pdbx_strand_id
1 'polypeptide(L)'
;MAKEWAATANQNGYANCYELECTDLKILDLNAEQFCILHWLTILLQNREFDTPSGLAYEAKAYLIENFKVDYSTYDAIIGYRADDSYFSFAQDFINGTISYRQLNNAMHLGKLGQQFVLKSRKAFSLIKFTGYELAEHTEWFDKKNKRDKSARREYFSTERNKRQRGDIYITQIMDEEMKSDDARLR
;
A
#
# COMPACT_ATOMS: atom_id res chain seq x y z
N MET A 1 -12.13 6.01 8.38
CA MET A 1 -10.65 5.97 8.32
C MET A 1 -10.01 7.29 8.73
N ALA A 2 -10.32 8.44 8.12
CA ALA A 2 -9.74 9.72 8.54
C ALA A 2 -9.88 9.97 10.06
N LYS A 3 -11.06 9.75 10.63
CA LYS A 3 -11.29 9.85 12.08
C LYS A 3 -10.43 8.90 12.93
N GLU A 4 -10.17 7.68 12.43
CA GLU A 4 -9.32 6.71 13.12
C GLU A 4 -7.85 7.17 13.21
N TRP A 5 -7.41 7.99 12.25
CA TRP A 5 -6.06 8.57 12.24
C TRP A 5 -6.00 9.92 12.95
N ALA A 6 -7.11 10.64 13.00
CA ALA A 6 -7.19 11.91 13.71
C ALA A 6 -7.16 11.72 15.24
N ALA A 7 -7.74 10.63 15.75
CA ALA A 7 -7.78 10.34 17.18
C ALA A 7 -6.50 9.66 17.68
N THR A 8 -6.05 10.02 18.87
CA THR A 8 -4.96 9.34 19.59
C THR A 8 -5.50 8.59 20.81
N ALA A 9 -4.64 7.87 21.54
CA ALA A 9 -5.05 7.11 22.73
C ALA A 9 -5.75 7.95 23.80
N ASN A 10 -5.38 9.23 23.90
CA ASN A 10 -5.81 10.11 25.01
C ASN A 10 -6.45 11.41 24.54
N GLN A 11 -6.60 11.63 23.24
CA GLN A 11 -7.09 12.90 22.71
C GLN A 11 -8.01 12.70 21.51
N ASN A 12 -9.10 13.45 21.51
CA ASN A 12 -9.94 13.62 20.35
C ASN A 12 -9.18 14.37 19.25
N GLY A 13 -9.52 14.09 17.99
CA GLY A 13 -8.97 14.77 16.84
C GLY A 13 -10.04 15.25 15.90
N TYR A 14 -9.63 15.87 14.82
CA TYR A 14 -10.53 16.35 13.77
C TYR A 14 -10.13 15.77 12.42
N ALA A 15 -11.09 15.17 11.74
CA ALA A 15 -10.94 14.79 10.34
C ALA A 15 -11.37 15.96 9.47
N ASN A 16 -10.43 16.63 8.82
CA ASN A 16 -10.73 17.74 7.93
C ASN A 16 -11.34 17.22 6.63
N CYS A 17 -12.35 17.95 6.15
CA CYS A 17 -13.05 17.69 4.88
C CYS A 17 -12.63 18.72 3.84
N TYR A 18 -12.36 18.24 2.64
CA TYR A 18 -11.96 19.07 1.51
C TYR A 18 -12.73 18.64 0.26
N GLU A 19 -13.04 19.61 -0.58
CA GLU A 19 -13.39 19.40 -1.97
C GLU A 19 -12.16 19.61 -2.83
N LEU A 20 -12.03 18.82 -3.90
CA LEU A 20 -10.95 18.92 -4.87
C LEU A 20 -11.53 18.96 -6.28
N GLU A 21 -11.23 20.02 -7.02
CA GLU A 21 -11.51 20.08 -8.45
C GLU A 21 -10.45 19.28 -9.21
N CYS A 22 -10.90 18.22 -9.89
CA CYS A 22 -9.99 17.25 -10.54
C CYS A 22 -9.86 17.42 -12.05
N THR A 23 -10.69 18.26 -12.69
CA THR A 23 -10.83 18.33 -14.15
C THR A 23 -9.49 18.54 -14.88
N ASP A 24 -8.64 19.38 -14.33
CA ASP A 24 -7.34 19.72 -14.93
C ASP A 24 -6.15 19.01 -14.32
N LEU A 25 -6.38 18.04 -13.40
CA LEU A 25 -5.31 17.31 -12.75
C LEU A 25 -4.91 16.08 -13.56
N LYS A 26 -3.59 15.89 -13.68
CA LYS A 26 -3.02 14.66 -14.18
C LYS A 26 -2.94 13.64 -13.03
N ILE A 27 -3.87 12.71 -13.00
CA ILE A 27 -4.02 11.73 -11.93
C ILE A 27 -3.48 10.37 -12.37
N LEU A 28 -2.58 9.79 -11.57
CA LEU A 28 -2.14 8.42 -11.71
C LEU A 28 -3.06 7.51 -10.90
N ASP A 29 -3.80 6.63 -11.57
CA ASP A 29 -4.61 5.61 -10.90
C ASP A 29 -3.85 4.28 -10.86
N LEU A 30 -3.36 3.93 -9.68
CA LEU A 30 -2.63 2.68 -9.45
C LEU A 30 -3.57 1.46 -9.32
N ASN A 31 -4.88 1.64 -9.33
CA ASN A 31 -5.83 0.53 -9.41
C ASN A 31 -6.18 0.15 -10.86
N ALA A 32 -5.66 0.89 -11.85
CA ALA A 32 -5.87 0.58 -13.25
C ALA A 32 -5.22 -0.77 -13.64
N GLU A 33 -5.80 -1.46 -14.62
CA GLU A 33 -5.44 -2.83 -15.00
C GLU A 33 -3.96 -3.03 -15.40
N GLN A 34 -3.27 -1.97 -15.84
CA GLN A 34 -1.84 -2.06 -16.16
C GLN A 34 -0.94 -2.21 -14.93
N PHE A 35 -1.45 -1.95 -13.73
CA PHE A 35 -0.68 -2.07 -12.49
C PHE A 35 -1.08 -3.31 -11.71
N CYS A 36 -0.09 -3.98 -11.15
CA CYS A 36 -0.26 -5.07 -10.21
C CYS A 36 0.31 -4.71 -8.83
N ILE A 37 0.15 -5.58 -7.86
CA ILE A 37 0.61 -5.33 -6.49
C ILE A 37 2.12 -5.07 -6.38
N LEU A 38 2.94 -5.53 -7.35
CA LEU A 38 4.38 -5.28 -7.35
C LEU A 38 4.73 -3.82 -7.66
N HIS A 39 3.91 -3.11 -8.41
CA HIS A 39 4.07 -1.66 -8.61
C HIS A 39 3.87 -0.90 -7.30
N TRP A 40 2.87 -1.30 -6.51
CA TRP A 40 2.64 -0.77 -5.17
C TRP A 40 3.80 -1.08 -4.23
N LEU A 41 4.24 -2.33 -4.22
CA LEU A 41 5.39 -2.75 -3.41
C LEU A 41 6.62 -1.94 -3.80
N THR A 42 6.85 -1.70 -5.10
CA THR A 42 8.00 -0.93 -5.59
C THR A 42 7.97 0.52 -5.10
N ILE A 43 6.81 1.16 -5.04
CA ILE A 43 6.69 2.50 -4.44
C ILE A 43 7.06 2.47 -2.95
N LEU A 44 6.64 1.45 -2.22
CA LEU A 44 7.06 1.28 -0.81
C LEU A 44 8.57 1.08 -0.69
N LEU A 45 9.16 0.21 -1.53
CA LEU A 45 10.60 -0.08 -1.52
C LEU A 45 11.48 1.13 -1.85
N GLN A 46 10.95 2.07 -2.65
CA GLN A 46 11.66 3.31 -3.01
C GLN A 46 11.60 4.38 -1.90
N ASN A 47 10.52 4.39 -1.11
CA ASN A 47 10.23 5.48 -0.18
C ASN A 47 10.39 5.09 1.29
N ARG A 48 10.72 3.82 1.58
CA ARG A 48 10.87 3.30 2.93
C ARG A 48 12.13 2.43 3.06
N GLU A 49 12.65 2.36 4.26
CA GLU A 49 13.75 1.45 4.60
C GLU A 49 13.20 0.04 4.84
N PHE A 50 13.79 -0.92 4.14
CA PHE A 50 13.52 -2.34 4.32
C PHE A 50 14.77 -3.03 4.83
N ASP A 51 14.56 -4.03 5.66
CA ASP A 51 15.64 -4.88 6.11
C ASP A 51 16.06 -5.81 4.96
N THR A 52 17.29 -5.65 4.51
CA THR A 52 17.86 -6.44 3.41
C THR A 52 19.17 -7.14 3.83
N PRO A 53 19.14 -7.95 4.92
CA PRO A 53 20.35 -8.57 5.46
C PRO A 53 20.86 -9.72 4.61
N SER A 54 19.98 -10.33 3.78
CA SER A 54 20.30 -11.45 2.90
C SER A 54 20.47 -11.02 1.46
N GLY A 55 21.25 -11.78 0.68
CA GLY A 55 21.39 -11.59 -0.76
C GLY A 55 20.03 -11.53 -1.47
N LEU A 56 19.12 -12.48 -1.14
CA LEU A 56 17.80 -12.55 -1.76
C LEU A 56 16.98 -11.26 -1.58
N ALA A 57 16.86 -10.74 -0.37
CA ALA A 57 16.08 -9.53 -0.15
C ALA A 57 16.66 -8.30 -0.85
N TYR A 58 17.99 -8.20 -0.89
CA TYR A 58 18.68 -7.15 -1.62
C TYR A 58 18.46 -7.26 -3.13
N GLU A 59 18.65 -8.45 -3.70
CA GLU A 59 18.41 -8.73 -5.12
C GLU A 59 16.95 -8.52 -5.52
N ALA A 60 16.01 -9.00 -4.70
CA ALA A 60 14.57 -8.81 -4.90
C ALA A 60 14.19 -7.33 -4.93
N LYS A 61 14.71 -6.52 -3.99
CA LYS A 61 14.47 -5.08 -3.97
C LYS A 61 14.99 -4.42 -5.24
N ALA A 62 16.21 -4.75 -5.66
CA ALA A 62 16.83 -4.19 -6.87
C ALA A 62 16.01 -4.56 -8.11
N TYR A 63 15.67 -5.85 -8.25
CA TYR A 63 14.87 -6.37 -9.36
C TYR A 63 13.51 -5.70 -9.48
N LEU A 64 12.79 -5.58 -8.36
CA LEU A 64 11.48 -4.95 -8.34
C LEU A 64 11.54 -3.45 -8.72
N ILE A 65 12.54 -2.73 -8.21
CA ILE A 65 12.72 -1.32 -8.56
C ILE A 65 13.07 -1.16 -10.05
N GLU A 66 13.84 -2.06 -10.64
CA GLU A 66 14.18 -2.03 -12.05
C GLU A 66 12.97 -2.32 -12.96
N ASN A 67 12.17 -3.35 -12.63
CA ASN A 67 11.18 -3.91 -13.56
C ASN A 67 9.72 -3.47 -13.26
N PHE A 68 9.43 -2.93 -12.07
CA PHE A 68 8.07 -2.54 -11.65
C PHE A 68 7.99 -1.08 -11.17
N LYS A 69 9.02 -0.28 -11.45
CA LYS A 69 9.02 1.13 -11.10
C LYS A 69 7.92 1.88 -11.86
N VAL A 70 7.18 2.70 -11.11
CA VAL A 70 6.19 3.61 -11.68
C VAL A 70 6.80 5.02 -11.70
N ASP A 71 6.85 5.67 -12.86
CA ASP A 71 7.19 7.08 -12.93
C ASP A 71 5.95 7.93 -12.64
N TYR A 72 5.89 8.46 -11.45
CA TYR A 72 4.85 9.37 -11.00
C TYR A 72 5.29 10.84 -10.97
N SER A 73 6.47 11.17 -11.52
CA SER A 73 7.08 12.51 -11.44
C SER A 73 6.21 13.59 -12.05
N THR A 74 5.54 13.30 -13.18
CA THR A 74 4.75 14.24 -13.97
C THR A 74 3.27 14.32 -13.56
N TYR A 75 2.84 13.55 -12.57
CA TYR A 75 1.46 13.53 -12.11
C TYR A 75 1.22 14.54 -10.98
N ASP A 76 0.02 15.11 -10.96
CA ASP A 76 -0.42 16.06 -9.93
C ASP A 76 -0.91 15.36 -8.68
N ALA A 77 -1.51 14.19 -8.86
CA ALA A 77 -2.04 13.36 -7.78
C ALA A 77 -1.91 11.87 -8.10
N ILE A 78 -1.97 11.05 -7.07
CA ILE A 78 -1.96 9.58 -7.18
C ILE A 78 -3.15 9.05 -6.39
N ILE A 79 -3.91 8.15 -7.01
CA ILE A 79 -4.96 7.40 -6.32
C ILE A 79 -4.60 5.92 -6.27
N GLY A 80 -4.89 5.28 -5.16
CA GLY A 80 -4.64 3.86 -5.03
C GLY A 80 -5.05 3.31 -3.69
N TYR A 81 -4.89 1.99 -3.53
CA TYR A 81 -5.21 1.31 -2.31
C TYR A 81 -4.22 1.70 -1.21
N ARG A 82 -4.71 1.90 -0.01
CA ARG A 82 -3.87 2.30 1.10
C ARG A 82 -3.18 1.12 1.76
N ALA A 83 -1.86 1.22 1.95
CA ALA A 83 -1.11 0.39 2.89
C ALA A 83 -0.76 1.22 4.14
N ASP A 84 -0.82 0.61 5.31
CA ASP A 84 -0.31 1.21 6.55
C ASP A 84 0.91 0.46 7.09
N ASP A 85 1.43 0.89 8.23
CA ASP A 85 2.65 0.31 8.82
C ASP A 85 2.52 -1.20 9.14
N SER A 86 1.30 -1.72 9.25
CA SER A 86 1.07 -3.17 9.44
C SER A 86 1.47 -3.99 8.21
N TYR A 87 1.45 -3.39 7.02
CA TYR A 87 1.74 -4.06 5.76
C TYR A 87 3.24 -4.13 5.45
N PHE A 88 4.05 -3.40 6.21
CA PHE A 88 5.51 -3.46 6.09
C PHE A 88 6.04 -4.88 6.27
N SER A 89 5.55 -5.59 7.28
CA SER A 89 5.95 -6.98 7.54
C SER A 89 5.55 -7.91 6.40
N PHE A 90 4.40 -7.67 5.74
CA PHE A 90 3.95 -8.47 4.60
C PHE A 90 4.86 -8.26 3.39
N ALA A 91 5.18 -7.00 3.11
CA ALA A 91 6.13 -6.63 2.06
C ALA A 91 7.54 -7.22 2.32
N GLN A 92 8.01 -7.16 3.56
CA GLN A 92 9.28 -7.75 3.98
C GLN A 92 9.28 -9.26 3.80
N ASP A 93 8.20 -9.95 4.23
CA ASP A 93 8.06 -11.40 4.05
C ASP A 93 8.10 -11.80 2.57
N PHE A 94 7.56 -10.97 1.67
CA PHE A 94 7.61 -11.23 0.24
C PHE A 94 9.01 -11.11 -0.35
N ILE A 95 9.73 -10.03 -0.08
CA ILE A 95 11.11 -9.88 -0.60
C ILE A 95 12.08 -10.88 0.02
N ASN A 96 11.76 -11.43 1.19
CA ASN A 96 12.51 -12.53 1.81
C ASN A 96 12.12 -13.92 1.24
N GLY A 97 11.18 -14.00 0.28
CA GLY A 97 10.72 -15.26 -0.28
C GLY A 97 9.85 -16.09 0.68
N THR A 98 9.35 -15.52 1.76
CA THR A 98 8.54 -16.24 2.76
C THR A 98 7.12 -16.47 2.29
N ILE A 99 6.54 -15.52 1.57
CA ILE A 99 5.19 -15.60 1.00
C ILE A 99 5.20 -15.45 -0.52
N SER A 100 4.17 -15.98 -1.16
CA SER A 100 3.97 -15.89 -2.60
C SER A 100 3.37 -14.55 -3.03
N TYR A 101 3.41 -14.26 -4.34
CA TYR A 101 2.74 -13.14 -4.98
C TYR A 101 1.25 -13.05 -4.61
N ARG A 102 0.53 -14.17 -4.70
CA ARG A 102 -0.87 -14.25 -4.33
C ARG A 102 -1.09 -13.93 -2.84
N GLN A 103 -0.25 -14.47 -1.97
CA GLN A 103 -0.34 -14.19 -0.54
C GLN A 103 -0.04 -12.71 -0.22
N LEU A 104 0.93 -12.11 -0.91
CA LEU A 104 1.19 -10.67 -0.81
C LEU A 104 -0.04 -9.86 -1.22
N ASN A 105 -0.62 -10.18 -2.38
CA ASN A 105 -1.80 -9.46 -2.88
C ASN A 105 -2.96 -9.54 -1.88
N ASN A 106 -3.25 -10.71 -1.35
CA ASN A 106 -4.29 -10.88 -0.34
C ASN A 106 -3.97 -10.12 0.96
N ALA A 107 -2.73 -10.22 1.44
CA ALA A 107 -2.28 -9.56 2.66
C ALA A 107 -2.41 -8.03 2.57
N MET A 108 -2.06 -7.44 1.42
CA MET A 108 -2.16 -5.99 1.19
C MET A 108 -3.61 -5.46 1.20
N HIS A 109 -4.60 -6.35 1.06
CA HIS A 109 -6.03 -6.00 1.14
C HIS A 109 -6.67 -6.28 2.51
N LEU A 110 -5.92 -6.86 3.46
CA LEU A 110 -6.41 -7.06 4.84
C LEU A 110 -6.73 -5.71 5.50
N GLY A 111 -7.67 -5.72 6.44
CA GLY A 111 -8.08 -4.52 7.17
C GLY A 111 -8.97 -3.54 6.37
N LYS A 112 -9.18 -3.78 5.07
CA LYS A 112 -10.11 -3.01 4.21
C LYS A 112 -9.92 -1.48 4.33
N LEU A 113 -8.70 -1.01 4.19
CA LEU A 113 -8.33 0.40 4.40
C LEU A 113 -8.89 1.36 3.32
N GLY A 114 -9.31 0.82 2.17
CA GLY A 114 -9.88 1.59 1.07
C GLY A 114 -8.84 2.38 0.26
N GLN A 115 -9.31 3.28 -0.56
CA GLN A 115 -8.48 4.10 -1.43
C GLN A 115 -7.88 5.29 -0.69
N GLN A 116 -6.70 5.68 -1.12
CA GLN A 116 -6.02 6.91 -0.71
C GLN A 116 -5.81 7.79 -1.94
N PHE A 117 -6.07 9.08 -1.79
CA PHE A 117 -5.80 10.11 -2.78
C PHE A 117 -4.66 10.99 -2.28
N VAL A 118 -3.55 11.02 -2.98
CA VAL A 118 -2.33 11.73 -2.58
C VAL A 118 -2.09 12.90 -3.52
N LEU A 119 -2.10 14.12 -3.00
CA LEU A 119 -1.73 15.33 -3.75
C LEU A 119 -0.21 15.47 -3.77
N LYS A 120 0.35 15.77 -4.93
CA LYS A 120 1.80 15.91 -5.15
C LYS A 120 2.23 17.30 -5.60
N SER A 121 1.49 17.90 -6.53
CA SER A 121 1.88 19.17 -7.15
C SER A 121 1.31 20.36 -6.41
N ARG A 122 1.99 21.51 -6.55
CA ARG A 122 1.43 22.79 -6.08
C ARG A 122 0.09 23.10 -6.74
N LYS A 123 -0.08 22.72 -8.01
CA LYS A 123 -1.34 22.83 -8.73
C LYS A 123 -2.47 22.08 -8.01
N ALA A 124 -2.26 20.82 -7.65
CA ALA A 124 -3.26 20.03 -6.93
C ALA A 124 -3.61 20.67 -5.58
N PHE A 125 -2.60 21.13 -4.82
CA PHE A 125 -2.83 21.81 -3.55
C PHE A 125 -3.57 23.14 -3.69
N SER A 126 -3.44 23.86 -4.80
CA SER A 126 -4.18 25.11 -5.03
C SER A 126 -5.65 24.91 -5.37
N LEU A 127 -6.05 23.68 -5.72
CA LEU A 127 -7.42 23.33 -6.11
C LEU A 127 -8.23 22.67 -4.98
N ILE A 128 -7.63 22.49 -3.79
CA ILE A 128 -8.38 22.04 -2.62
C ILE A 128 -9.10 23.20 -1.93
N LYS A 129 -10.32 22.94 -1.50
CA LYS A 129 -11.13 23.87 -0.73
C LYS A 129 -11.54 23.19 0.57
N PHE A 130 -11.17 23.78 1.70
CA PHE A 130 -11.63 23.31 2.99
C PHE A 130 -13.14 23.55 3.12
N THR A 131 -13.88 22.50 3.48
CA THR A 131 -15.35 22.52 3.58
C THR A 131 -15.85 22.31 5.00
N GLY A 132 -14.97 21.85 5.91
CA GLY A 132 -15.33 21.62 7.29
C GLY A 132 -14.49 20.53 7.94
N TYR A 133 -14.91 20.09 9.08
CA TYR A 133 -14.28 19.01 9.83
C TYR A 133 -15.31 18.16 10.56
N GLU A 134 -14.93 16.94 10.91
CA GLU A 134 -15.70 16.07 11.75
C GLU A 134 -14.91 15.67 13.00
N LEU A 135 -15.55 15.71 14.16
CA LEU A 135 -14.93 15.28 15.42
C LEU A 135 -14.68 13.76 15.39
N ALA A 136 -13.50 13.38 15.81
CA ALA A 136 -13.09 12.00 16.02
C ALA A 136 -12.86 11.79 17.53
N GLU A 137 -13.86 11.27 18.21
CA GLU A 137 -13.75 10.93 19.63
C GLU A 137 -12.77 9.77 19.83
N HIS A 138 -11.79 9.95 20.71
CA HIS A 138 -10.72 8.97 20.91
C HIS A 138 -11.26 7.63 21.42
N THR A 139 -12.25 7.65 22.28
CA THR A 139 -12.88 6.43 22.85
C THR A 139 -13.54 5.55 21.80
N GLU A 140 -14.00 6.15 20.71
CA GLU A 140 -14.60 5.40 19.60
C GLU A 140 -13.55 5.04 18.52
N TRP A 141 -12.84 6.05 18.01
CA TRP A 141 -12.10 5.90 16.75
C TRP A 141 -10.70 5.31 16.94
N PHE A 142 -10.03 5.60 18.05
CA PHE A 142 -8.75 4.99 18.36
C PHE A 142 -8.88 3.48 18.60
N ASP A 143 -9.92 3.07 19.33
CA ASP A 143 -10.20 1.66 19.57
C ASP A 143 -10.57 0.91 18.30
N LYS A 144 -11.36 1.51 17.41
CA LYS A 144 -11.67 0.93 16.09
C LYS A 144 -10.42 0.67 15.27
N LYS A 145 -9.50 1.64 15.20
CA LYS A 145 -8.22 1.50 14.53
C LYS A 145 -7.44 0.31 15.09
N ASN A 146 -7.23 0.28 16.39
CA ASN A 146 -6.45 -0.75 17.06
C ASN A 146 -7.04 -2.16 16.86
N LYS A 147 -8.36 -2.29 16.93
CA LYS A 147 -9.05 -3.58 16.69
C LYS A 147 -8.84 -4.05 15.26
N ARG A 148 -8.99 -3.16 14.28
CA ARG A 148 -8.77 -3.46 12.87
C ARG A 148 -7.34 -3.91 12.60
N ASP A 149 -6.35 -3.14 13.06
CA ASP A 149 -4.94 -3.41 12.81
C ASP A 149 -4.50 -4.73 13.49
N LYS A 150 -4.96 -4.99 14.71
CA LYS A 150 -4.74 -6.26 15.40
C LYS A 150 -5.40 -7.43 14.68
N SER A 151 -6.61 -7.22 14.13
CA SER A 151 -7.32 -8.26 13.38
C SER A 151 -6.59 -8.60 12.08
N ALA A 152 -6.17 -7.59 11.30
CA ALA A 152 -5.43 -7.78 10.07
C ALA A 152 -4.11 -8.52 10.29
N ARG A 153 -3.34 -8.13 11.31
CA ARG A 153 -2.10 -8.83 11.68
C ARG A 153 -2.35 -10.28 12.11
N ARG A 154 -3.38 -10.50 12.92
CA ARG A 154 -3.74 -11.86 13.36
C ARG A 154 -4.12 -12.72 12.16
N GLU A 155 -4.97 -12.23 11.27
CA GLU A 155 -5.40 -12.93 10.07
C GLU A 155 -4.22 -13.25 9.16
N TYR A 156 -3.30 -12.32 8.99
CA TYR A 156 -2.07 -12.56 8.24
C TYR A 156 -1.24 -13.70 8.84
N PHE A 157 -0.85 -13.61 10.10
CA PHE A 157 0.04 -14.59 10.72
C PHE A 157 -0.62 -15.96 10.94
N SER A 158 -1.91 -15.99 11.26
CA SER A 158 -2.61 -17.25 11.52
C SER A 158 -3.10 -17.97 10.26
N THR A 159 -3.37 -17.23 9.21
CA THR A 159 -4.05 -17.75 8.02
C THR A 159 -3.26 -17.49 6.75
N GLU A 160 -3.16 -16.23 6.32
CA GLU A 160 -2.70 -15.93 4.95
C GLU A 160 -1.24 -16.32 4.73
N ARG A 161 -0.34 -16.04 5.68
CA ARG A 161 1.09 -16.40 5.61
C ARG A 161 1.33 -17.89 5.45
N ASN A 162 0.44 -18.74 5.99
CA ASN A 162 0.56 -20.19 5.97
C ASN A 162 -0.24 -20.87 4.84
N LYS A 163 -1.03 -20.09 4.09
CA LYS A 163 -1.97 -20.58 3.07
C LYS A 163 -1.29 -20.77 1.71
N ARG A 164 -0.32 -21.66 1.65
CA ARG A 164 0.39 -22.01 0.42
C ARG A 164 -0.51 -22.82 -0.51
N GLN A 165 -0.37 -22.59 -1.82
CA GLN A 165 -1.08 -23.31 -2.86
C GLN A 165 -0.11 -23.82 -3.93
N ARG A 166 -0.50 -24.91 -4.60
CA ARG A 166 0.26 -25.39 -5.75
C ARG A 166 0.22 -24.35 -6.86
N GLY A 167 1.38 -24.00 -7.40
CA GLY A 167 1.51 -22.96 -8.43
C GLY A 167 1.65 -21.55 -7.87
N ASP A 168 1.80 -21.39 -6.55
CA ASP A 168 2.17 -20.09 -5.97
C ASP A 168 3.52 -19.62 -6.51
N ILE A 169 3.56 -18.37 -6.97
CA ILE A 169 4.75 -17.71 -7.53
C ILE A 169 5.46 -16.96 -6.41
N TYR A 170 6.73 -17.23 -6.20
CA TYR A 170 7.58 -16.56 -5.22
C TYR A 170 8.52 -15.58 -5.89
N ILE A 171 9.11 -14.67 -5.12
CA ILE A 171 10.03 -13.64 -5.65
C ILE A 171 11.24 -14.25 -6.38
N THR A 172 11.74 -15.40 -5.93
CA THR A 172 12.81 -16.14 -6.61
C THR A 172 12.39 -16.52 -8.03
N GLN A 173 11.20 -17.10 -8.20
CA GLN A 173 10.68 -17.46 -9.52
C GLN A 173 10.46 -16.23 -10.41
N ILE A 174 9.97 -15.12 -9.82
CA ILE A 174 9.80 -13.85 -10.56
C ILE A 174 11.14 -13.38 -11.14
N MET A 175 12.21 -13.48 -10.37
CA MET A 175 13.55 -13.10 -10.81
C MET A 175 14.14 -14.10 -11.79
N ASP A 176 14.06 -15.40 -11.50
CA ASP A 176 14.65 -16.47 -12.30
C ASP A 176 14.03 -16.56 -13.70
N GLU A 177 12.72 -16.28 -13.81
CA GLU A 177 11.97 -16.27 -15.08
C GLU A 177 11.88 -14.87 -15.72
N GLU A 178 12.59 -13.88 -15.17
CA GLU A 178 12.60 -12.49 -15.65
C GLU A 178 11.21 -11.88 -15.86
N MET A 179 10.24 -12.19 -14.97
CA MET A 179 8.87 -11.70 -15.07
C MET A 179 8.80 -10.18 -14.92
N LYS A 180 8.18 -9.51 -15.88
CA LYS A 180 7.99 -8.05 -15.91
C LYS A 180 6.52 -7.67 -15.70
N SER A 181 6.27 -6.39 -15.72
CA SER A 181 4.94 -5.81 -15.48
C SER A 181 3.84 -6.27 -16.46
N ASP A 182 4.21 -6.80 -17.62
CA ASP A 182 3.30 -7.32 -18.65
C ASP A 182 3.07 -8.85 -18.56
N ASP A 183 3.74 -9.56 -17.66
CA ASP A 183 3.52 -10.99 -17.46
C ASP A 183 2.09 -11.26 -16.97
N ALA A 184 1.35 -12.08 -17.76
CA ALA A 184 -0.05 -12.38 -17.48
C ALA A 184 -0.28 -13.09 -16.14
N ARG A 185 0.74 -13.74 -15.59
CA ARG A 185 0.68 -14.43 -14.27
C ARG A 185 0.71 -13.48 -13.07
N LEU A 186 1.03 -12.21 -13.32
CA LEU A 186 1.09 -11.15 -12.32
C LEU A 186 -0.09 -10.16 -12.41
N ARG A 187 -1.14 -10.53 -13.14
CA ARG A 187 -2.37 -9.73 -13.34
C ARG A 187 -3.59 -10.37 -12.72
#